data_656871e7d9fc790aec5be590afb144ea
#
_entry.id   656871e7d9fc790aec5be590afb144ea
#
_cell.length_a   1.000
_cell.length_b   1.000
_cell.length_c   1.000
_cell.angle_alpha   90.00
_cell.angle_beta   90.00
_cell.angle_gamma   90.00
#
_symmetry.space_group_name_H-M   'P 1'
#
loop_
_entity.id
_entity.type
_entity.pdbx_description
1 polymer ?
#
loop_
_entity_poly.entity_id
_entity_poly.type
_entity_poly.pdbx_seq_one_letter_code
_entity_poly.pdbx_strand_id
1 'polypeptide(L)'
;MNIDQAKKSLAKNRKAVIIGAGALLLLIILIVTLVTSSKPARSVAAFCSTYEQENARLAKSSGDTYSLHPFTHDSSNPHDFVVALNNLEAVAPKDIEPDVRTLKLLFEKIDEDPSQVLAASMSGLGAESNVASWTTQHCQ
;
A
#
# COMPACT_ATOMS: atom_id res chain seq x y z
N MET A 1 56.89 -3.04 -30.93
CA MET A 1 55.59 -3.38 -30.31
C MET A 1 54.49 -2.82 -31.22
N ASN A 2 53.68 -3.70 -31.81
CA ASN A 2 52.87 -3.34 -32.99
C ASN A 2 51.51 -2.76 -32.51
N ILE A 3 51.31 -1.46 -32.80
CA ILE A 3 50.15 -0.65 -32.36
C ILE A 3 48.81 -1.24 -32.86
N ASP A 4 48.84 -1.98 -33.97
CA ASP A 4 47.64 -2.61 -34.54
C ASP A 4 47.11 -3.79 -33.73
N GLN A 5 47.94 -4.50 -32.99
CA GLN A 5 47.50 -5.58 -32.11
C GLN A 5 46.77 -5.03 -30.87
N ALA A 6 47.20 -3.88 -30.34
CA ALA A 6 46.56 -3.25 -29.19
C ALA A 6 45.16 -2.74 -29.53
N LYS A 7 44.94 -2.17 -30.72
CA LYS A 7 43.63 -1.71 -31.18
C LYS A 7 42.63 -2.84 -31.39
N LYS A 8 43.06 -4.00 -31.89
CA LYS A 8 42.17 -5.18 -32.06
C LYS A 8 41.70 -5.76 -30.73
N SER A 9 42.58 -5.79 -29.72
CA SER A 9 42.23 -6.28 -28.36
C SER A 9 41.19 -5.37 -27.67
N LEU A 10 41.33 -4.06 -27.78
CA LEU A 10 40.39 -3.09 -27.21
C LEU A 10 38.99 -3.16 -27.84
N ALA A 11 38.91 -3.41 -29.16
CA ALA A 11 37.63 -3.50 -29.85
C ALA A 11 36.86 -4.78 -29.49
N LYS A 12 37.55 -5.90 -29.22
CA LYS A 12 36.96 -7.16 -28.84
C LYS A 12 36.39 -7.11 -27.41
N ASN A 13 37.08 -6.44 -26.48
CA ASN A 13 36.63 -6.28 -25.10
C ASN A 13 35.45 -5.34 -24.98
N ARG A 14 35.33 -4.30 -25.79
CA ARG A 14 34.18 -3.40 -25.76
C ARG A 14 32.86 -4.08 -26.13
N LYS A 15 32.85 -4.98 -27.11
CA LYS A 15 31.64 -5.76 -27.47
C LYS A 15 31.22 -6.72 -26.35
N ALA A 16 32.15 -7.36 -25.69
CA ALA A 16 31.84 -8.26 -24.57
C ALA A 16 31.29 -7.53 -23.34
N VAL A 17 31.81 -6.33 -23.04
CA VAL A 17 31.32 -5.48 -21.93
C VAL A 17 29.91 -4.96 -22.20
N ILE A 18 29.60 -4.56 -23.45
CA ILE A 18 28.25 -4.06 -23.80
C ILE A 18 27.21 -5.18 -23.70
N ILE A 19 27.55 -6.41 -24.12
CA ILE A 19 26.63 -7.55 -24.03
C ILE A 19 26.38 -7.94 -22.55
N GLY A 20 27.43 -7.93 -21.72
CA GLY A 20 27.31 -8.20 -20.29
C GLY A 20 26.46 -7.16 -19.52
N ALA A 21 26.63 -5.89 -19.83
CA ALA A 21 25.86 -4.81 -19.21
C ALA A 21 24.38 -4.86 -19.60
N GLY A 22 24.06 -5.18 -20.85
CA GLY A 22 22.69 -5.35 -21.32
C GLY A 22 21.96 -6.53 -20.65
N ALA A 23 22.64 -7.65 -20.50
CA ALA A 23 22.07 -8.84 -19.82
C ALA A 23 21.80 -8.58 -18.34
N LEU A 24 22.70 -7.88 -17.64
CA LEU A 24 22.52 -7.50 -16.23
C LEU A 24 21.33 -6.56 -16.06
N LEU A 25 21.17 -5.57 -16.93
CA LEU A 25 20.08 -4.61 -16.90
C LEU A 25 18.72 -5.28 -17.13
N LEU A 26 18.63 -6.20 -18.08
CA LEU A 26 17.43 -7.01 -18.33
C LEU A 26 17.08 -7.88 -17.13
N LEU A 27 18.07 -8.47 -16.47
CA LEU A 27 17.86 -9.30 -15.29
C LEU A 27 17.35 -8.48 -14.10
N ILE A 28 17.87 -7.28 -13.89
CA ILE A 28 17.39 -6.34 -12.86
C ILE A 28 15.95 -5.91 -13.16
N ILE A 29 15.62 -5.56 -14.40
CA ILE A 29 14.26 -5.18 -14.79
C ILE A 29 13.31 -6.36 -14.56
N LEU A 30 13.69 -7.58 -14.90
CA LEU A 30 12.88 -8.78 -14.70
C LEU A 30 12.64 -9.05 -13.21
N ILE A 31 13.65 -8.91 -12.36
CA ILE A 31 13.52 -9.06 -10.90
C ILE A 31 12.59 -7.98 -10.34
N VAL A 32 12.78 -6.72 -10.73
CA VAL A 32 11.93 -5.61 -10.26
C VAL A 32 10.48 -5.83 -10.67
N THR A 33 10.21 -6.24 -11.92
CA THR A 33 8.82 -6.50 -12.38
C THR A 33 8.18 -7.70 -11.67
N LEU A 34 8.94 -8.73 -11.35
CA LEU A 34 8.42 -9.87 -10.58
C LEU A 34 8.10 -9.50 -9.14
N VAL A 35 8.92 -8.68 -8.50
CA VAL A 35 8.69 -8.22 -7.12
C VAL A 35 7.52 -7.24 -7.02
N THR A 36 7.38 -6.33 -8.01
CA THR A 36 6.30 -5.31 -7.99
C THR A 36 4.96 -5.85 -8.51
N SER A 37 4.93 -6.99 -9.20
CA SER A 37 3.69 -7.57 -9.76
C SER A 37 2.98 -8.53 -8.80
N SER A 38 3.56 -8.89 -7.67
CA SER A 38 2.88 -9.70 -6.66
C SER A 38 1.85 -8.85 -5.93
N LYS A 39 0.56 -9.03 -6.28
CA LYS A 39 -0.52 -8.51 -5.43
C LYS A 39 -0.29 -9.00 -4.01
N PRO A 40 -0.39 -8.13 -3.00
CA PRO A 40 -0.23 -8.54 -1.61
C PRO A 40 -1.16 -9.72 -1.31
N ALA A 41 -0.65 -10.71 -0.61
CA ALA A 41 -1.44 -11.87 -0.24
C ALA A 41 -2.57 -11.42 0.70
N ARG A 42 -3.81 -11.69 0.33
CA ARG A 42 -4.97 -11.46 1.19
C ARG A 42 -4.97 -12.49 2.32
N SER A 43 -4.61 -12.08 3.51
CA SER A 43 -4.54 -12.96 4.67
C SER A 43 -4.76 -12.16 5.95
N VAL A 44 -5.18 -12.87 7.01
CA VAL A 44 -5.33 -12.30 8.35
C VAL A 44 -4.03 -11.61 8.80
N ALA A 45 -2.90 -12.29 8.68
CA ALA A 45 -1.61 -11.73 9.09
C ALA A 45 -1.22 -10.46 8.32
N ALA A 46 -1.42 -10.44 6.98
CA ALA A 46 -1.15 -9.27 6.17
C ALA A 46 -2.09 -8.11 6.53
N PHE A 47 -3.37 -8.40 6.77
CA PHE A 47 -4.34 -7.39 7.18
C PHE A 47 -3.98 -6.79 8.54
N CYS A 48 -3.70 -7.60 9.54
CA CYS A 48 -3.35 -7.14 10.89
C CYS A 48 -2.07 -6.30 10.88
N SER A 49 -1.05 -6.75 10.17
CA SER A 49 0.20 -5.97 10.03
C SER A 49 -0.03 -4.62 9.36
N THR A 50 -0.84 -4.57 8.28
CA THR A 50 -1.18 -3.33 7.60
C THR A 50 -2.03 -2.42 8.50
N TYR A 51 -2.98 -2.98 9.24
CA TYR A 51 -3.81 -2.26 10.18
C TYR A 51 -2.98 -1.55 11.26
N GLU A 52 -2.02 -2.24 11.86
CA GLU A 52 -1.08 -1.65 12.84
C GLU A 52 -0.23 -0.54 12.23
N GLN A 53 0.29 -0.76 11.02
CA GLN A 53 1.12 0.23 10.31
C GLN A 53 0.32 1.50 9.98
N GLU A 54 -0.90 1.35 9.49
CA GLU A 54 -1.76 2.50 9.16
C GLU A 54 -2.22 3.24 10.41
N ASN A 55 -2.54 2.55 11.50
CA ASN A 55 -2.81 3.17 12.80
C ASN A 55 -1.61 4.01 13.28
N ALA A 56 -0.40 3.44 13.22
CA ALA A 56 0.80 4.15 13.61
C ALA A 56 1.11 5.36 12.71
N ARG A 57 0.79 5.27 11.41
CA ARG A 57 0.93 6.37 10.45
C ARG A 57 -0.06 7.50 10.76
N LEU A 58 -1.33 7.18 10.95
CA LEU A 58 -2.37 8.14 11.28
C LEU A 58 -2.10 8.83 12.62
N ALA A 59 -1.67 8.09 13.65
CA ALA A 59 -1.29 8.64 14.94
C ALA A 59 -0.16 9.67 14.85
N LYS A 60 0.82 9.44 13.96
CA LYS A 60 1.91 10.41 13.75
C LYS A 60 1.46 11.68 13.02
N SER A 61 0.51 11.57 12.10
CA SER A 61 0.04 12.74 11.31
C SER A 61 -0.81 13.69 12.12
N SER A 62 -1.45 13.23 13.17
CA SER A 62 -2.43 14.00 13.95
C SER A 62 -1.99 14.39 15.36
N GLY A 63 -0.84 13.86 15.83
CA GLY A 63 -0.29 14.22 17.15
C GLY A 63 -0.99 13.59 18.35
N ASP A 64 -2.01 12.76 18.13
CA ASP A 64 -2.79 12.08 19.16
C ASP A 64 -2.81 10.56 18.96
N THR A 65 -3.31 9.83 19.98
CA THR A 65 -3.46 8.38 19.93
C THR A 65 -4.64 8.03 19.01
N TYR A 66 -4.42 8.07 17.70
CA TYR A 66 -5.44 7.67 16.73
C TYR A 66 -5.57 6.15 16.70
N SER A 67 -6.81 5.71 16.78
CA SER A 67 -7.18 4.39 16.30
C SER A 67 -7.95 4.56 14.98
N LEU A 68 -7.96 3.55 14.13
CA LEU A 68 -8.81 3.49 12.94
C LEU A 68 -10.32 3.40 13.33
N HIS A 69 -10.72 4.11 14.39
CA HIS A 69 -12.09 4.43 14.73
C HIS A 69 -12.39 5.85 14.21
N PRO A 70 -12.65 6.00 12.90
CA PRO A 70 -12.56 7.29 12.21
C PRO A 70 -13.69 8.26 12.59
N PHE A 71 -14.79 7.78 13.16
CA PHE A 71 -15.95 8.61 13.44
C PHE A 71 -16.00 9.17 14.86
N THR A 72 -15.03 8.83 15.72
CA THR A 72 -15.00 9.28 17.12
C THR A 72 -14.12 10.50 17.36
N HIS A 73 -13.32 10.92 16.38
CA HIS A 73 -12.42 12.06 16.50
C HIS A 73 -12.52 13.00 15.30
N ASP A 74 -12.22 14.26 15.56
CA ASP A 74 -12.12 15.35 14.60
C ASP A 74 -11.02 15.02 13.58
N SER A 75 -11.36 14.16 12.60
CA SER A 75 -10.43 13.67 11.58
C SER A 75 -10.11 14.81 10.63
N SER A 76 -9.05 15.54 10.95
CA SER A 76 -8.61 16.72 10.23
C SER A 76 -8.23 16.47 8.77
N ASN A 77 -8.11 15.20 8.32
CA ASN A 77 -7.77 14.86 6.95
C ASN A 77 -8.44 13.55 6.46
N PRO A 78 -9.62 13.63 5.81
CA PRO A 78 -10.28 12.45 5.22
C PRO A 78 -9.42 11.69 4.21
N HIS A 79 -8.55 12.40 3.48
CA HIS A 79 -7.65 11.81 2.51
C HIS A 79 -6.71 10.77 3.11
N ASP A 80 -6.19 11.02 4.31
CA ASP A 80 -5.31 10.06 5.00
C ASP A 80 -6.03 8.74 5.33
N PHE A 81 -7.32 8.80 5.65
CA PHE A 81 -8.15 7.62 5.85
C PHE A 81 -8.42 6.87 4.54
N VAL A 82 -8.65 7.57 3.43
CA VAL A 82 -8.79 6.95 2.11
C VAL A 82 -7.54 6.16 1.76
N VAL A 83 -6.35 6.73 1.98
CA VAL A 83 -5.07 6.03 1.75
C VAL A 83 -4.94 4.78 2.62
N ALA A 84 -5.23 4.88 3.93
CA ALA A 84 -5.18 3.76 4.85
C ALA A 84 -6.15 2.64 4.46
N LEU A 85 -7.38 2.98 4.13
CA LEU A 85 -8.41 2.03 3.73
C LEU A 85 -8.13 1.37 2.38
N ASN A 86 -7.48 2.07 1.44
CA ASN A 86 -6.98 1.47 0.21
C ASN A 86 -5.92 0.39 0.47
N ASN A 87 -4.99 0.66 1.37
CA ASN A 87 -3.95 -0.30 1.75
C ASN A 87 -4.56 -1.52 2.46
N LEU A 88 -5.55 -1.32 3.33
CA LEU A 88 -6.27 -2.38 4.02
C LEU A 88 -7.12 -3.22 3.05
N GLU A 89 -7.85 -2.59 2.12
CA GLU A 89 -8.66 -3.30 1.11
C GLU A 89 -7.80 -4.24 0.25
N ALA A 90 -6.58 -3.82 -0.09
CA ALA A 90 -5.66 -4.60 -0.91
C ALA A 90 -5.29 -5.96 -0.28
N VAL A 91 -5.24 -6.03 1.05
CA VAL A 91 -4.83 -7.22 1.83
C VAL A 91 -5.99 -7.86 2.60
N ALA A 92 -7.18 -7.26 2.59
CA ALA A 92 -8.32 -7.70 3.37
C ALA A 92 -8.75 -9.13 3.03
N PRO A 93 -8.94 -10.01 4.03
CA PRO A 93 -9.63 -11.28 3.87
C PRO A 93 -11.05 -11.07 3.33
N LYS A 94 -11.57 -12.09 2.63
CA LYS A 94 -12.87 -11.98 1.93
C LYS A 94 -14.06 -11.66 2.83
N ASP A 95 -14.00 -12.09 4.07
CA ASP A 95 -15.05 -11.94 5.07
C ASP A 95 -15.16 -10.51 5.60
N ILE A 96 -14.06 -9.72 5.58
CA ILE A 96 -14.06 -8.32 6.03
C ILE A 96 -13.90 -7.31 4.88
N GLU A 97 -13.50 -7.77 3.68
CA GLU A 97 -13.29 -6.90 2.51
C GLU A 97 -14.50 -5.98 2.20
N PRO A 98 -15.76 -6.46 2.26
CA PRO A 98 -16.93 -5.61 1.96
C PRO A 98 -17.05 -4.44 2.93
N ASP A 99 -16.78 -4.64 4.21
CA ASP A 99 -16.87 -3.58 5.23
C ASP A 99 -15.75 -2.56 5.06
N VAL A 100 -14.51 -3.01 4.81
CA VAL A 100 -13.36 -2.12 4.52
C VAL A 100 -13.65 -1.28 3.27
N ARG A 101 -14.19 -1.89 2.21
CA ARG A 101 -14.58 -1.18 0.98
C ARG A 101 -15.68 -0.17 1.23
N THR A 102 -16.67 -0.51 2.05
CA THR A 102 -17.76 0.41 2.42
C THR A 102 -17.20 1.64 3.12
N LEU A 103 -16.31 1.46 4.10
CA LEU A 103 -15.65 2.57 4.77
C LEU A 103 -14.85 3.43 3.80
N LYS A 104 -14.06 2.81 2.92
CA LYS A 104 -13.29 3.54 1.92
C LYS A 104 -14.18 4.46 1.07
N LEU A 105 -15.25 3.92 0.50
CA LEU A 105 -16.19 4.68 -0.35
C LEU A 105 -16.86 5.83 0.42
N LEU A 106 -17.10 5.67 1.71
CA LEU A 106 -17.64 6.73 2.55
C LEU A 106 -16.62 7.86 2.76
N PHE A 107 -15.35 7.50 3.04
CA PHE A 107 -14.29 8.49 3.20
C PHE A 107 -13.92 9.19 1.89
N GLU A 108 -13.97 8.51 0.75
CA GLU A 108 -13.83 9.13 -0.57
C GLU A 108 -14.89 10.22 -0.78
N LYS A 109 -16.16 9.96 -0.41
CA LYS A 109 -17.22 10.97 -0.49
C LYS A 109 -17.00 12.15 0.46
N ILE A 110 -16.48 11.91 1.66
CA ILE A 110 -16.16 12.98 2.62
C ILE A 110 -14.97 13.82 2.12
N ASP A 111 -13.97 13.19 1.51
CA ASP A 111 -12.81 13.86 0.94
C ASP A 111 -13.21 14.76 -0.25
N GLU A 112 -14.16 14.29 -1.09
CA GLU A 112 -14.71 15.07 -2.20
C GLU A 112 -15.65 16.18 -1.72
N ASP A 113 -16.50 15.92 -0.71
CA ASP A 113 -17.48 16.87 -0.16
C ASP A 113 -17.57 16.72 1.36
N PRO A 114 -16.87 17.58 2.13
CA PRO A 114 -16.89 17.55 3.60
C PRO A 114 -18.27 17.70 4.23
N SER A 115 -19.26 18.24 3.51
CA SER A 115 -20.63 18.35 4.03
C SER A 115 -21.34 17.01 4.20
N GLN A 116 -20.80 15.94 3.59
CA GLN A 116 -21.34 14.57 3.66
C GLN A 116 -20.97 13.82 4.95
N VAL A 117 -20.14 14.40 5.82
CA VAL A 117 -19.66 13.75 7.06
C VAL A 117 -20.79 13.11 7.86
N LEU A 118 -21.86 13.85 8.13
CA LEU A 118 -22.96 13.35 8.96
C LEU A 118 -23.69 12.15 8.31
N ALA A 119 -24.00 12.26 7.02
CA ALA A 119 -24.68 11.19 6.28
C ALA A 119 -23.78 9.95 6.15
N ALA A 120 -22.49 10.15 5.89
CA ALA A 120 -21.49 9.09 5.79
C ALA A 120 -21.30 8.37 7.14
N SER A 121 -21.19 9.12 8.26
CA SER A 121 -21.06 8.56 9.60
C SER A 121 -22.21 7.61 9.92
N MET A 122 -23.45 8.05 9.68
CA MET A 122 -24.62 7.18 9.95
C MET A 122 -24.64 5.92 9.08
N SER A 123 -24.18 6.02 7.83
CA SER A 123 -24.13 4.89 6.90
C SER A 123 -22.96 3.93 7.17
N GLY A 124 -21.89 4.43 7.80
CA GLY A 124 -20.65 3.69 8.04
C GLY A 124 -20.61 2.92 9.37
N LEU A 125 -21.49 3.24 10.33
CA LEU A 125 -21.45 2.68 11.69
C LEU A 125 -21.42 1.13 11.72
N GLY A 126 -22.18 0.47 10.85
CA GLY A 126 -22.18 -0.98 10.75
C GLY A 126 -20.86 -1.55 10.28
N ALA A 127 -20.31 -0.99 9.20
CA ALA A 127 -19.03 -1.43 8.64
C ALA A 127 -17.86 -1.15 9.61
N GLU A 128 -17.87 0.00 10.28
CA GLU A 128 -16.88 0.33 11.31
C GLU A 128 -16.90 -0.66 12.47
N SER A 129 -18.08 -0.93 13.00
CA SER A 129 -18.27 -1.90 14.09
C SER A 129 -17.80 -3.30 13.67
N ASN A 130 -18.09 -3.72 12.44
CA ASN A 130 -17.65 -5.01 11.91
C ASN A 130 -16.13 -5.09 11.80
N VAL A 131 -15.49 -4.06 11.25
CA VAL A 131 -14.01 -4.00 11.13
C VAL A 131 -13.36 -4.00 12.52
N ALA A 132 -13.86 -3.20 13.46
CA ALA A 132 -13.36 -3.15 14.84
C ALA A 132 -13.51 -4.48 15.57
N SER A 133 -14.67 -5.12 15.46
CA SER A 133 -14.92 -6.44 16.05
C SER A 133 -14.03 -7.51 15.43
N TRP A 134 -13.90 -7.50 14.11
CA TRP A 134 -13.07 -8.45 13.38
C TRP A 134 -11.59 -8.32 13.77
N THR A 135 -11.05 -7.09 13.81
CA THR A 135 -9.65 -6.85 14.22
C THR A 135 -9.40 -7.28 15.65
N THR A 136 -10.32 -7.00 16.57
CA THR A 136 -10.21 -7.46 17.97
C THR A 136 -10.14 -8.98 18.09
N GLN A 137 -10.83 -9.71 17.22
CA GLN A 137 -10.87 -11.18 17.26
C GLN A 137 -9.68 -11.85 16.57
N HIS A 138 -9.08 -11.21 15.57
CA HIS A 138 -8.10 -11.84 14.68
C HIS A 138 -6.70 -11.23 14.74
N CYS A 139 -6.54 -10.00 15.26
CA CYS A 139 -5.28 -9.27 15.30
C CYS A 139 -4.70 -9.18 16.74
N GLN A 140 -4.71 -10.29 17.47
CA GLN A 140 -4.08 -10.40 18.82
C GLN A 140 -2.70 -11.02 18.74
#